data_78ce1921aab8c7310c3fce97f3ccab95
#
_entry.id   78ce1921aab8c7310c3fce97f3ccab95
#
_cell.length_a   1.000
_cell.length_b   1.000
_cell.length_c   1.000
_cell.angle_alpha   90.00
_cell.angle_beta   90.00
_cell.angle_gamma   90.00
#
_symmetry.space_group_name_H-M   'P 1'
#
loop_
_entity.id
_entity.type
_entity.pdbx_description
1 polymer ?
#
loop_
_entity_poly.entity_id
_entity_poly.type
_entity_poly.pdbx_seq_one_letter_code
_entity_poly.pdbx_strand_id
1 'polypeptide(L)'
;LKENMRKEGMDNITCLQKRWEDVVIGQDIEPHDVVIASHSLGMLDLQESLAKIDAAAKRYVYISTGLGSWMNRDDRDVKFQKDIFGQNDRHHGWHWDYILLYNILHDMKIYANVEIDDSESEHCYDDLDDAVKSWSEMQDIPPDKTDVLKEHLVKILKCNGDGKLCYRHTSKDVLIWWQRDGKSELR
;
A
#
# COMPACT_ATOMS: atom_id res chain seq x y z
N LEU A 1 6.05 5.96 -15.01
CA LEU A 1 4.94 5.31 -15.71
C LEU A 1 4.95 5.63 -17.20
N LYS A 2 4.82 6.91 -17.62
CA LYS A 2 4.78 7.32 -19.06
C LYS A 2 5.98 6.81 -19.88
N GLU A 3 7.17 6.76 -19.29
CA GLU A 3 8.36 6.21 -19.96
C GLU A 3 8.24 4.69 -20.14
N ASN A 4 7.76 3.96 -19.13
CA ASN A 4 7.55 2.53 -19.22
C ASN A 4 6.49 2.18 -20.28
N MET A 5 5.37 2.92 -20.30
CA MET A 5 4.35 2.77 -21.34
C MET A 5 4.93 2.91 -22.75
N ARG A 6 5.81 3.92 -22.97
CA ARG A 6 6.45 4.13 -24.26
C ARG A 6 7.41 2.99 -24.62
N LYS A 7 8.18 2.48 -23.65
CA LYS A 7 9.08 1.32 -23.86
C LYS A 7 8.32 0.05 -24.23
N GLU A 8 7.16 -0.16 -23.62
CA GLU A 8 6.32 -1.34 -23.84
C GLU A 8 5.30 -1.17 -24.98
N GLY A 9 5.32 -0.03 -25.70
CA GLY A 9 4.39 0.25 -26.79
C GLY A 9 2.93 0.30 -26.39
N MET A 10 2.63 0.66 -25.13
CA MET A 10 1.26 0.75 -24.62
C MET A 10 0.63 2.10 -25.00
N ASP A 11 -0.49 2.07 -25.70
CA ASP A 11 -1.27 3.25 -26.13
C ASP A 11 -2.66 3.34 -25.47
N ASN A 12 -3.05 2.30 -24.76
CA ASN A 12 -4.37 2.16 -24.13
C ASN A 12 -4.42 2.63 -22.65
N ILE A 13 -3.36 3.31 -22.17
CA ILE A 13 -3.27 3.82 -20.79
C ILE A 13 -3.26 5.35 -20.80
N THR A 14 -4.16 5.96 -20.06
CA THR A 14 -4.18 7.40 -19.81
C THR A 14 -3.65 7.70 -18.41
N CYS A 15 -2.64 8.58 -18.31
CA CYS A 15 -2.07 9.00 -17.03
C CYS A 15 -2.61 10.38 -16.66
N LEU A 16 -3.33 10.44 -15.54
CA LEU A 16 -3.75 11.70 -14.93
C LEU A 16 -2.82 12.03 -13.76
N GLN A 17 -2.06 13.13 -13.87
CA GLN A 17 -1.19 13.61 -12.81
C GLN A 17 -1.94 14.61 -11.92
N LYS A 18 -2.78 14.09 -11.03
CA LYS A 18 -3.64 14.87 -10.14
C LYS A 18 -3.77 14.11 -8.82
N ARG A 19 -3.91 14.82 -7.71
CA ARG A 19 -4.24 14.19 -6.43
C ARG A 19 -5.66 13.65 -6.51
N TRP A 20 -5.93 12.53 -5.84
CA TRP A 20 -7.27 11.93 -5.86
C TRP A 20 -8.34 12.87 -5.32
N GLU A 21 -8.01 13.62 -4.28
CA GLU A 21 -8.90 14.60 -3.66
C GLU A 21 -9.37 15.69 -4.65
N ASP A 22 -8.50 16.02 -5.63
CA ASP A 22 -8.75 17.06 -6.62
C ASP A 22 -9.41 16.54 -7.91
N VAL A 23 -9.54 15.21 -8.05
CA VAL A 23 -10.18 14.59 -9.21
C VAL A 23 -11.68 14.81 -9.17
N VAL A 24 -12.26 15.23 -10.29
CA VAL A 24 -13.71 15.40 -10.48
C VAL A 24 -14.21 14.35 -11.47
N ILE A 25 -15.07 13.45 -10.97
CA ILE A 25 -15.70 12.43 -11.81
C ILE A 25 -16.65 13.07 -12.82
N GLY A 26 -16.58 12.65 -14.08
CA GLY A 26 -17.33 13.22 -15.18
C GLY A 26 -16.69 14.47 -15.84
N GLN A 27 -15.55 14.94 -15.30
CA GLN A 27 -14.77 16.03 -15.90
C GLN A 27 -13.32 15.61 -16.17
N ASP A 28 -12.62 15.12 -15.14
CA ASP A 28 -11.23 14.67 -15.25
C ASP A 28 -11.13 13.22 -15.69
N ILE A 29 -12.06 12.39 -15.21
CA ILE A 29 -12.20 10.98 -15.60
C ILE A 29 -13.67 10.62 -15.72
N GLU A 30 -14.00 9.80 -16.71
CA GLU A 30 -15.31 9.16 -16.81
C GLU A 30 -15.37 7.92 -15.89
N PRO A 31 -16.58 7.55 -15.41
CA PRO A 31 -16.72 6.28 -14.68
C PRO A 31 -16.30 5.07 -15.53
N HIS A 32 -15.58 4.14 -14.91
CA HIS A 32 -15.06 2.93 -15.52
C HIS A 32 -15.79 1.67 -15.01
N ASP A 33 -15.76 0.58 -15.77
CA ASP A 33 -16.40 -0.67 -15.33
C ASP A 33 -15.80 -1.18 -14.03
N VAL A 34 -14.50 -1.02 -13.86
CA VAL A 34 -13.75 -1.44 -12.68
C VAL A 34 -12.87 -0.31 -12.17
N VAL A 35 -12.88 -0.10 -10.86
CA VAL A 35 -11.95 0.80 -10.16
C VAL A 35 -11.10 -0.04 -9.20
N ILE A 36 -9.79 0.16 -9.24
CA ILE A 36 -8.84 -0.52 -8.37
C ILE A 36 -8.04 0.53 -7.60
N ALA A 37 -8.02 0.42 -6.27
CA ALA A 37 -7.18 1.20 -5.38
C ALA A 37 -6.26 0.25 -4.60
N SER A 38 -5.01 0.13 -5.04
CA SER A 38 -4.03 -0.76 -4.42
C SER A 38 -3.00 0.04 -3.63
N HIS A 39 -2.93 -0.18 -2.32
CA HIS A 39 -2.01 0.48 -1.38
C HIS A 39 -1.93 2.01 -1.55
N SER A 40 -3.06 2.64 -1.91
CA SER A 40 -3.13 4.05 -2.30
C SER A 40 -4.09 4.89 -1.45
N LEU A 41 -4.62 4.34 -0.35
CA LEU A 41 -5.58 5.02 0.53
C LEU A 41 -4.86 5.85 1.60
N GLY A 42 -4.13 6.88 1.19
CA GLY A 42 -3.43 7.82 2.09
C GLY A 42 -4.15 9.18 2.25
N MET A 43 -5.44 9.25 1.92
CA MET A 43 -6.21 10.48 1.90
C MET A 43 -6.65 10.90 3.32
N LEU A 44 -6.76 12.22 3.55
CA LEU A 44 -7.17 12.77 4.85
C LEU A 44 -8.65 12.49 5.16
N ASP A 45 -9.54 12.67 4.17
CA ASP A 45 -10.95 12.32 4.27
C ASP A 45 -11.21 10.99 3.56
N LEU A 46 -11.24 9.93 4.35
CA LEU A 46 -11.41 8.59 3.83
C LEU A 46 -12.84 8.33 3.35
N GLN A 47 -13.85 8.88 4.03
CA GLN A 47 -15.24 8.68 3.66
C GLN A 47 -15.56 9.37 2.32
N GLU A 48 -15.12 10.62 2.13
CA GLU A 48 -15.28 11.33 0.87
C GLU A 48 -14.55 10.61 -0.26
N SER A 49 -13.32 10.14 0.02
CA SER A 49 -12.51 9.41 -0.95
C SER A 49 -13.14 8.10 -1.38
N LEU A 50 -13.72 7.33 -0.45
CA LEU A 50 -14.44 6.10 -0.75
C LEU A 50 -15.73 6.36 -1.53
N ALA A 51 -16.47 7.42 -1.20
CA ALA A 51 -17.65 7.83 -1.98
C ALA A 51 -17.28 8.18 -3.42
N LYS A 52 -16.14 8.88 -3.61
CA LYS A 52 -15.64 9.22 -4.93
C LYS A 52 -15.13 7.98 -5.70
N ILE A 53 -14.47 7.04 -5.03
CA ILE A 53 -14.07 5.73 -5.60
C ILE A 53 -15.31 4.97 -6.07
N ASP A 54 -16.34 4.90 -5.24
CA ASP A 54 -17.61 4.26 -5.62
C ASP A 54 -18.23 4.95 -6.84
N ALA A 55 -18.32 6.28 -6.85
CA ALA A 55 -18.88 7.04 -7.96
C ALA A 55 -18.09 6.87 -9.27
N ALA A 56 -16.78 6.62 -9.20
CA ALA A 56 -15.94 6.37 -10.36
C ALA A 56 -16.14 4.96 -10.97
N ALA A 57 -16.80 4.04 -10.28
CA ALA A 57 -17.04 2.69 -10.76
C ALA A 57 -18.46 2.57 -11.36
N LYS A 58 -18.58 1.85 -12.48
CA LYS A 58 -19.88 1.42 -13.05
C LYS A 58 -20.32 0.06 -12.51
N ARG A 59 -19.38 -0.84 -12.21
CA ARG A 59 -19.69 -2.24 -11.87
C ARG A 59 -18.97 -2.75 -10.63
N TYR A 60 -17.66 -2.61 -10.55
CA TYR A 60 -16.86 -3.21 -9.49
C TYR A 60 -15.84 -2.23 -8.92
N VAL A 61 -15.64 -2.31 -7.61
CA VAL A 61 -14.54 -1.68 -6.91
C VAL A 61 -13.71 -2.74 -6.20
N TYR A 62 -12.40 -2.62 -6.29
CA TYR A 62 -11.42 -3.45 -5.57
C TYR A 62 -10.44 -2.54 -4.83
N ILE A 63 -10.30 -2.77 -3.53
CA ILE A 63 -9.33 -2.07 -2.68
C ILE A 63 -8.39 -3.11 -2.08
N SER A 64 -7.10 -3.00 -2.40
CA SER A 64 -6.06 -3.84 -1.78
C SER A 64 -5.30 -3.02 -0.75
N THR A 65 -5.15 -3.57 0.45
CA THR A 65 -4.42 -2.96 1.56
C THR A 65 -3.78 -4.05 2.43
N GLY A 66 -2.79 -3.68 3.24
CA GLY A 66 -2.26 -4.61 4.24
C GLY A 66 -3.17 -4.73 5.45
N LEU A 67 -3.02 -5.81 6.21
CA LEU A 67 -3.79 -6.09 7.43
C LEU A 67 -3.52 -5.09 8.58
N GLY A 68 -2.68 -4.10 8.36
CA GLY A 68 -2.17 -3.19 9.37
C GLY A 68 -0.80 -3.64 9.89
N SER A 69 0.16 -2.73 9.80
CA SER A 69 1.57 -3.02 10.11
C SER A 69 1.81 -3.38 11.58
N TRP A 70 0.91 -3.01 12.49
CA TRP A 70 1.05 -3.23 13.93
C TRP A 70 0.57 -4.62 14.40
N MET A 71 -0.27 -5.31 13.61
CA MET A 71 -0.76 -6.65 13.97
C MET A 71 0.21 -7.79 13.62
N ASN A 72 1.17 -7.56 12.72
CA ASN A 72 2.11 -8.58 12.22
C ASN A 72 3.58 -8.27 12.55
N ARG A 73 3.85 -7.33 13.48
CA ARG A 73 5.24 -7.01 13.85
C ARG A 73 5.81 -8.09 14.77
N ASP A 74 6.90 -8.72 14.34
CA ASP A 74 7.80 -9.46 15.21
C ASP A 74 8.40 -8.48 16.26
N ASP A 75 8.63 -8.95 17.49
CA ASP A 75 9.28 -8.16 18.55
C ASP A 75 10.61 -7.54 18.09
N ARG A 76 11.30 -8.17 17.13
CA ARG A 76 12.53 -7.65 16.51
C ARG A 76 12.29 -6.40 15.70
N ASP A 77 11.20 -6.36 14.94
CA ASP A 77 10.83 -5.20 14.11
C ASP A 77 10.40 -4.03 14.98
N VAL A 78 9.66 -4.30 16.06
CA VAL A 78 9.26 -3.29 17.04
C VAL A 78 10.49 -2.66 17.70
N LYS A 79 11.46 -3.49 18.09
CA LYS A 79 12.73 -3.01 18.68
C LYS A 79 13.52 -2.17 17.68
N PHE A 80 13.66 -2.65 16.45
CA PHE A 80 14.38 -1.94 15.40
C PHE A 80 13.76 -0.56 15.14
N GLN A 81 12.44 -0.48 14.97
CA GLN A 81 11.73 0.78 14.78
C GLN A 81 11.95 1.75 15.94
N LYS A 82 11.93 1.25 17.17
CA LYS A 82 12.19 2.06 18.35
C LYS A 82 13.65 2.56 18.41
N ASP A 83 14.61 1.73 18.02
CA ASP A 83 16.04 2.06 18.04
C ASP A 83 16.40 3.08 16.93
N ILE A 84 15.71 3.03 15.78
CA ILE A 84 15.89 3.99 14.67
C ILE A 84 15.15 5.31 14.92
N PHE A 85 13.84 5.26 15.20
CA PHE A 85 12.97 6.44 15.21
C PHE A 85 12.60 6.93 16.61
N GLY A 86 12.98 6.20 17.67
CA GLY A 86 12.66 6.51 19.06
C GLY A 86 11.20 6.21 19.41
N GLN A 87 10.72 6.85 20.49
CA GLN A 87 9.31 6.67 20.92
C GLN A 87 8.31 7.40 20.02
N ASN A 88 8.78 8.36 19.22
CA ASN A 88 7.97 9.04 18.22
C ASN A 88 8.03 8.25 16.91
N ASP A 89 7.35 7.13 16.89
CA ASP A 89 7.16 6.31 15.68
C ASP A 89 6.38 7.11 14.62
N ARG A 90 7.10 7.96 13.86
CA ARG A 90 6.52 8.76 12.76
C ARG A 90 6.10 7.91 11.57
N HIS A 91 6.52 6.64 11.56
CA HIS A 91 6.15 5.67 10.54
C HIS A 91 4.85 4.90 10.84
N HIS A 92 4.09 5.29 11.85
CA HIS A 92 2.66 5.09 11.77
C HIS A 92 2.10 6.02 10.68
N GLY A 93 2.59 5.81 9.45
CA GLY A 93 1.88 6.30 8.29
C GLY A 93 0.43 5.87 8.47
N TRP A 94 -0.49 6.75 8.15
CA TRP A 94 -1.93 6.54 8.19
C TRP A 94 -2.29 5.31 7.35
N HIS A 95 -1.92 4.13 7.84
CA HIS A 95 -2.39 2.87 7.28
C HIS A 95 -3.73 2.60 7.93
N TRP A 96 -4.76 2.99 7.24
CA TRP A 96 -6.11 2.67 7.64
C TRP A 96 -6.22 1.16 7.76
N ASP A 97 -6.56 0.68 8.97
CA ASP A 97 -6.91 -0.71 9.17
C ASP A 97 -8.11 -1.04 8.28
N TYR A 98 -8.09 -2.21 7.65
CA TYR A 98 -9.20 -2.67 6.83
C TYR A 98 -10.54 -2.68 7.58
N ILE A 99 -10.53 -2.88 8.91
CA ILE A 99 -11.73 -2.82 9.75
C ILE A 99 -12.33 -1.41 9.73
N LEU A 100 -11.51 -0.36 9.78
CA LEU A 100 -11.99 1.01 9.67
C LEU A 100 -12.57 1.28 8.30
N LEU A 101 -11.88 0.84 7.24
CA LEU A 101 -12.38 0.95 5.85
C LEU A 101 -13.74 0.26 5.72
N TYR A 102 -13.85 -0.97 6.23
CA TYR A 102 -15.08 -1.74 6.18
C TYR A 102 -16.23 -1.06 6.94
N ASN A 103 -15.95 -0.53 8.14
CA ASN A 103 -16.96 0.19 8.93
C ASN A 103 -17.47 1.44 8.22
N ILE A 104 -16.57 2.22 7.58
CA ILE A 104 -16.98 3.41 6.80
C ILE A 104 -17.84 2.98 5.61
N LEU A 105 -17.45 1.94 4.87
CA LEU A 105 -18.25 1.41 3.76
C LEU A 105 -19.64 0.94 4.26
N HIS A 106 -19.68 0.26 5.41
CA HIS A 106 -20.94 -0.19 6.00
C HIS A 106 -21.86 1.00 6.36
N ASP A 107 -21.30 2.08 6.93
CA ASP A 107 -22.06 3.29 7.24
C ASP A 107 -22.59 3.98 5.96
N MET A 108 -21.84 3.88 4.87
CA MET A 108 -22.26 4.32 3.53
C MET A 108 -23.28 3.37 2.87
N LYS A 109 -23.70 2.28 3.55
CA LYS A 109 -24.57 1.21 3.04
C LYS A 109 -23.96 0.41 1.89
N ILE A 110 -22.65 0.36 1.83
CA ILE A 110 -21.90 -0.49 0.92
C ILE A 110 -21.48 -1.74 1.69
N TYR A 111 -22.07 -2.88 1.35
CA TYR A 111 -21.80 -4.17 1.99
C TYR A 111 -20.73 -4.90 1.18
N ALA A 112 -19.49 -4.54 1.44
CA ALA A 112 -18.34 -5.07 0.73
C ALA A 112 -18.00 -6.50 1.16
N ASN A 113 -17.40 -7.27 0.25
CA ASN A 113 -16.75 -8.52 0.56
C ASN A 113 -15.33 -8.25 1.07
N VAL A 114 -14.82 -9.10 1.95
CA VAL A 114 -13.46 -9.02 2.48
C VAL A 114 -12.81 -10.39 2.32
N GLU A 115 -11.67 -10.42 1.68
CA GLU A 115 -10.81 -11.59 1.53
C GLU A 115 -9.44 -11.27 2.15
N ILE A 116 -8.86 -12.21 2.88
CA ILE A 116 -7.57 -12.05 3.54
C ILE A 116 -6.70 -13.23 3.15
N ASP A 117 -5.59 -12.95 2.49
CA ASP A 117 -4.65 -13.94 2.02
C ASP A 117 -3.26 -13.73 2.63
N ASP A 118 -2.52 -14.82 2.80
CA ASP A 118 -1.10 -14.76 3.12
C ASP A 118 -0.31 -14.34 1.89
N SER A 119 0.55 -13.34 2.06
CA SER A 119 1.43 -12.83 1.03
C SER A 119 2.89 -13.04 1.45
N GLU A 120 3.67 -13.62 0.56
CA GLU A 120 5.11 -13.77 0.76
C GLU A 120 5.85 -12.89 -0.25
N SER A 121 6.80 -12.11 0.25
CA SER A 121 7.71 -11.34 -0.59
C SER A 121 9.15 -11.66 -0.23
N GLU A 122 10.02 -11.70 -1.23
CA GLU A 122 11.44 -11.86 -1.07
C GLU A 122 12.16 -10.70 -1.74
N HIS A 123 12.99 -10.01 -0.95
CA HIS A 123 13.83 -8.91 -1.42
C HIS A 123 15.29 -9.33 -1.33
N CYS A 124 16.00 -9.28 -2.44
CA CYS A 124 17.39 -9.71 -2.54
C CYS A 124 18.28 -8.54 -2.93
N TYR A 125 19.43 -8.47 -2.32
CA TYR A 125 20.47 -7.44 -2.47
C TYR A 125 21.78 -8.08 -2.89
N ASP A 126 22.61 -7.37 -3.63
CA ASP A 126 23.91 -7.87 -4.08
C ASP A 126 24.87 -8.04 -2.91
N ASP A 127 24.83 -7.13 -1.94
CA ASP A 127 25.60 -7.17 -0.70
C ASP A 127 24.92 -6.38 0.43
N LEU A 128 25.60 -6.29 1.60
CA LEU A 128 25.06 -5.56 2.75
C LEU A 128 24.96 -4.05 2.52
N ASP A 129 25.88 -3.47 1.76
CA ASP A 129 25.88 -2.01 1.51
C ASP A 129 24.75 -1.64 0.56
N ASP A 130 24.43 -2.49 -0.42
CA ASP A 130 23.25 -2.35 -1.28
C ASP A 130 21.95 -2.45 -0.46
N ALA A 131 21.86 -3.42 0.45
CA ALA A 131 20.73 -3.54 1.36
C ALA A 131 20.57 -2.29 2.25
N VAL A 132 21.66 -1.81 2.85
CA VAL A 132 21.66 -0.60 3.70
C VAL A 132 21.18 0.62 2.91
N LYS A 133 21.69 0.81 1.70
CA LYS A 133 21.30 1.92 0.83
C LYS A 133 19.80 1.85 0.51
N SER A 134 19.33 0.70 0.04
CA SER A 134 17.91 0.50 -0.32
C SER A 134 16.98 0.74 0.87
N TRP A 135 17.30 0.21 2.06
CA TRP A 135 16.47 0.40 3.25
C TRP A 135 16.52 1.84 3.76
N SER A 136 17.69 2.51 3.69
CA SER A 136 17.83 3.91 4.10
C SER A 136 16.95 4.83 3.24
N GLU A 137 16.95 4.62 1.92
CA GLU A 137 16.14 5.39 0.97
C GLU A 137 14.64 5.10 1.13
N MET A 138 14.26 3.83 1.32
CA MET A 138 12.85 3.41 1.40
C MET A 138 12.18 3.83 2.71
N GLN A 139 12.92 3.82 3.82
CA GLN A 139 12.39 4.10 5.15
C GLN A 139 12.84 5.45 5.72
N ASP A 140 13.52 6.27 4.93
CA ASP A 140 14.01 7.60 5.33
C ASP A 140 14.85 7.56 6.63
N ILE A 141 15.76 6.57 6.71
CA ILE A 141 16.55 6.33 7.91
C ILE A 141 17.61 7.41 8.09
N PRO A 142 17.70 8.04 9.28
CA PRO A 142 18.70 9.07 9.55
C PRO A 142 20.12 8.53 9.39
N PRO A 143 21.08 9.31 8.81
CA PRO A 143 22.44 8.87 8.58
C PRO A 143 23.19 8.41 9.85
N ASP A 144 22.89 9.01 11.00
CA ASP A 144 23.46 8.66 12.30
C ASP A 144 22.96 7.30 12.84
N LYS A 145 21.96 6.71 12.20
CA LYS A 145 21.38 5.39 12.54
C LYS A 145 21.82 4.26 11.62
N THR A 146 22.72 4.53 10.69
CA THR A 146 23.19 3.53 9.71
C THR A 146 23.78 2.28 10.37
N ASP A 147 24.51 2.41 11.47
CA ASP A 147 25.10 1.26 12.18
C ASP A 147 24.03 0.38 12.82
N VAL A 148 22.97 0.98 13.39
CA VAL A 148 21.83 0.26 13.93
C VAL A 148 21.09 -0.52 12.82
N LEU A 149 20.95 0.11 11.65
CA LEU A 149 20.39 -0.55 10.47
C LEU A 149 21.24 -1.73 10.02
N LYS A 150 22.56 -1.56 9.91
CA LYS A 150 23.50 -2.65 9.54
C LYS A 150 23.39 -3.83 10.49
N GLU A 151 23.39 -3.58 11.80
CA GLU A 151 23.22 -4.64 12.80
C GLU A 151 21.88 -5.38 12.67
N HIS A 152 20.82 -4.68 12.33
CA HIS A 152 19.51 -5.28 12.09
C HIS A 152 19.54 -6.15 10.83
N LEU A 153 20.02 -5.60 9.72
CA LEU A 153 20.08 -6.30 8.42
C LEU A 153 20.91 -7.58 8.49
N VAL A 154 22.06 -7.57 9.16
CA VAL A 154 22.88 -8.78 9.37
C VAL A 154 22.09 -9.90 10.07
N LYS A 155 21.12 -9.58 10.93
CA LYS A 155 20.31 -10.57 11.66
C LYS A 155 19.18 -11.16 10.83
N ILE A 156 18.64 -10.39 9.88
CA ILE A 156 17.46 -10.80 9.11
C ILE A 156 17.78 -11.29 7.70
N LEU A 157 18.86 -10.79 7.10
CA LEU A 157 19.30 -11.22 5.77
C LEU A 157 19.93 -12.61 5.79
N LYS A 158 19.60 -13.41 4.79
CA LYS A 158 20.17 -14.75 4.58
C LYS A 158 20.74 -14.83 3.18
N CYS A 159 21.93 -15.44 3.06
CA CYS A 159 22.51 -15.70 1.76
C CYS A 159 21.69 -16.78 1.04
N ASN A 160 21.29 -16.50 -0.19
CA ASN A 160 20.64 -17.47 -1.07
C ASN A 160 21.66 -18.29 -1.87
N GLY A 161 21.18 -19.24 -2.70
CA GLY A 161 22.03 -20.09 -3.53
C GLY A 161 22.87 -19.35 -4.59
N ASP A 162 22.48 -18.11 -4.94
CA ASP A 162 23.16 -17.27 -5.93
C ASP A 162 24.14 -16.28 -5.29
N GLY A 163 24.37 -16.39 -3.97
CA GLY A 163 25.29 -15.51 -3.22
C GLY A 163 24.69 -14.14 -2.86
N LYS A 164 23.41 -13.89 -3.13
CA LYS A 164 22.73 -12.65 -2.73
C LYS A 164 22.21 -12.72 -1.30
N LEU A 165 22.13 -11.57 -0.64
CA LEU A 165 21.54 -11.43 0.68
C LEU A 165 20.03 -11.17 0.54
N CYS A 166 19.20 -12.12 1.00
CA CYS A 166 17.75 -12.03 0.82
C CYS A 166 17.02 -11.92 2.18
N TYR A 167 15.99 -11.11 2.19
CA TYR A 167 15.01 -11.00 3.28
C TYR A 167 13.66 -11.49 2.78
N ARG A 168 13.12 -12.50 3.47
CA ARG A 168 11.78 -13.01 3.20
C ARG A 168 10.82 -12.48 4.24
N HIS A 169 9.76 -11.87 3.79
CA HIS A 169 8.70 -11.31 4.61
C HIS A 169 7.37 -11.98 4.28
N THR A 170 6.68 -12.42 5.31
CA THR A 170 5.30 -12.89 5.20
C THR A 170 4.38 -11.83 5.78
N SER A 171 3.40 -11.42 5.01
CA SER A 171 2.37 -10.47 5.41
C SER A 171 0.99 -11.05 5.11
N LYS A 172 -0.05 -10.34 5.54
CA LYS A 172 -1.41 -10.60 5.09
C LYS A 172 -1.90 -9.42 4.27
N ASP A 173 -2.37 -9.71 3.07
CA ASP A 173 -3.02 -8.75 2.21
C ASP A 173 -4.53 -8.88 2.36
N VAL A 174 -5.19 -7.75 2.36
CA VAL A 174 -6.64 -7.66 2.47
C VAL A 174 -7.19 -7.10 1.16
N LEU A 175 -8.10 -7.82 0.55
CA LEU A 175 -8.87 -7.38 -0.59
C LEU A 175 -10.30 -7.07 -0.14
N ILE A 176 -10.71 -5.82 -0.26
CA ILE A 176 -12.08 -5.37 -0.03
C ILE A 176 -12.69 -5.07 -1.40
N TRP A 177 -13.84 -5.67 -1.70
CA TRP A 177 -14.47 -5.43 -2.99
C TRP A 177 -15.98 -5.46 -2.92
N TRP A 178 -16.62 -4.74 -3.84
CA TRP A 178 -18.07 -4.75 -3.97
C TRP A 178 -18.49 -4.56 -5.43
N GLN A 179 -19.71 -5.00 -5.70
CA GLN A 179 -20.39 -4.73 -6.95
C GLN A 179 -21.35 -3.55 -6.76
N ARG A 180 -21.30 -2.60 -7.67
CA ARG A 180 -22.34 -1.58 -7.75
C ARG A 180 -23.54 -2.17 -8.48
N ASP A 181 -24.66 -2.25 -7.80
CA ASP A 181 -25.92 -2.50 -8.48
C ASP A 181 -26.24 -1.26 -9.33
N GLY A 182 -26.51 -1.46 -10.62
CA GLY A 182 -26.74 -0.38 -11.59
C GLY A 182 -27.99 0.50 -11.31
N LYS A 183 -28.38 0.62 -10.04
CA LYS A 183 -29.48 1.44 -9.51
C LYS A 183 -28.99 2.26 -8.32
N SER A 184 -28.08 3.19 -8.55
CA SER A 184 -27.91 4.33 -7.68
C SER A 184 -28.29 5.58 -8.47
N GLU A 185 -29.55 5.71 -8.82
CA GLU A 185 -30.15 7.02 -8.93
C GLU A 185 -30.25 7.58 -7.51
N LEU A 186 -29.59 8.69 -7.32
CA LEU A 186 -29.61 9.52 -6.12
C LEU A 186 -31.01 9.58 -5.48
N ARG A 187 -31.09 9.13 -4.23
CA ARG A 187 -32.16 9.52 -3.30
C ARG A 187 -31.63 10.55 -2.31
#